data_d4b60fa9b77ea739c8ddf225feca2a06
#
_entry.id   d4b60fa9b77ea739c8ddf225feca2a06
#
_cell.length_a   1.000
_cell.length_b   1.000
_cell.length_c   1.000
_cell.angle_alpha   90.00
_cell.angle_beta   90.00
_cell.angle_gamma   90.00
#
_symmetry.space_group_name_H-M   'P 1'
#
loop_
_entity.id
_entity.type
_entity.pdbx_description
1 polymer ?
#
loop_
_entity_poly.entity_id
_entity_poly.type
_entity_poly.pdbx_seq_one_letter_code
_entity_poly.pdbx_strand_id
1 'polypeptide(L)' 'MNKTYTLQDGGTITATCATDFVTKLRQSSRFDSECTDQEYMYHFADRYHDQSGNTVRADSSEHFLSDLLQAGFISEID' A
#
# COMPACT_ATOMS: atom_id res chain seq x y z
N MET A 1 -15.23 -5.33 -7.90
CA MET A 1 -15.81 -4.01 -7.57
C MET A 1 -14.70 -3.03 -7.25
N ASN A 2 -14.84 -1.81 -7.71
CA ASN A 2 -13.83 -0.78 -7.44
C ASN A 2 -13.99 -0.23 -6.04
N LYS A 3 -12.86 -0.03 -5.37
CA LYS A 3 -12.83 0.63 -4.07
C LYS A 3 -11.85 1.78 -4.12
N THR A 4 -12.18 2.85 -3.43
CA THR A 4 -11.32 4.02 -3.38
C THR A 4 -10.75 4.16 -1.98
N TYR A 5 -9.44 4.40 -1.91
CA TYR A 5 -8.72 4.56 -0.66
C TYR A 5 -8.06 5.93 -0.63
N THR A 6 -8.11 6.57 0.53
CA THR A 6 -7.41 7.83 0.75
C THR A 6 -6.10 7.52 1.48
N LEU A 7 -5.01 8.08 0.96
CA LEU A 7 -3.69 7.92 1.57
C LEU A 7 -3.47 8.99 2.62
N GLN A 8 -2.62 8.67 3.58
CA GLN A 8 -2.29 9.59 4.68
C GLN A 8 -1.72 10.92 4.17
N ASP A 9 -1.01 10.87 3.05
CA ASP A 9 -0.38 12.06 2.46
C ASP A 9 -1.33 12.88 1.59
N GLY A 10 -2.59 12.49 1.48
CA GLY A 10 -3.60 13.24 0.75
C GLY A 10 -3.94 12.69 -0.64
N GLY A 11 -3.23 11.67 -1.10
CA GLY A 11 -3.53 11.05 -2.39
C GLY A 11 -4.69 10.07 -2.30
N THR A 12 -5.21 9.66 -3.44
CA THR A 12 -6.25 8.63 -3.52
C THR A 12 -5.88 7.58 -4.55
N ILE A 13 -6.33 6.34 -4.29
CA ILE A 13 -6.13 5.23 -5.20
C ILE A 13 -7.46 4.50 -5.34
N THR A 14 -7.88 4.26 -6.58
CA THR A 14 -9.05 3.42 -6.87
C THR A 14 -8.54 2.11 -7.43
N ALA A 15 -8.93 1.00 -6.82
CA ALA A 15 -8.44 -0.32 -7.18
C ALA A 15 -9.58 -1.34 -7.20
N THR A 16 -9.44 -2.38 -8.02
CA THR A 16 -10.42 -3.45 -8.12
C THR A 16 -10.16 -4.56 -7.12
N CYS A 17 -8.92 -4.70 -6.66
CA CYS A 17 -8.52 -5.72 -5.69
C CYS A 17 -7.23 -5.28 -5.01
N ALA A 18 -6.78 -6.09 -4.05
CA ALA A 18 -5.57 -5.76 -3.30
C ALA A 18 -4.33 -5.70 -4.19
N THR A 19 -4.20 -6.63 -5.12
CA THR A 19 -3.07 -6.63 -6.06
C THR A 19 -3.07 -5.37 -6.91
N ASP A 20 -4.24 -4.98 -7.42
CA ASP A 20 -4.37 -3.75 -8.21
C ASP A 20 -4.00 -2.52 -7.39
N PHE A 21 -4.39 -2.51 -6.11
CA PHE A 21 -4.02 -1.43 -5.19
C PHE A 21 -2.50 -1.30 -5.08
N VAL A 22 -1.81 -2.42 -4.85
CA VAL A 22 -0.36 -2.42 -4.71
C VAL A 22 0.30 -1.95 -6.01
N THR A 23 -0.18 -2.43 -7.16
CA THR A 23 0.36 -2.02 -8.45
C THR A 23 0.24 -0.51 -8.66
N LYS A 24 -0.93 0.05 -8.35
CA LYS A 24 -1.14 1.48 -8.51
C LYS A 24 -0.32 2.30 -7.53
N LEU A 25 -0.19 1.82 -6.30
CA LEU A 25 0.64 2.48 -5.31
C LEU A 25 2.10 2.48 -5.76
N ARG A 26 2.60 1.35 -6.27
CA ARG A 26 3.95 1.24 -6.80
C ARG A 26 4.17 2.20 -7.98
N GLN A 27 3.21 2.25 -8.91
CA GLN A 27 3.30 3.12 -10.07
C GLN A 27 3.33 4.59 -9.70
N SER A 28 2.73 4.96 -8.58
CA SER A 28 2.76 6.34 -8.11
C SER A 28 4.05 6.68 -7.38
N SER A 29 4.88 5.70 -7.08
CA SER A 29 6.16 5.91 -6.41
C SER A 29 7.20 6.37 -7.41
N ARG A 30 7.95 7.41 -7.06
CA ARG A 30 8.96 7.98 -7.95
C ARG A 30 10.18 7.09 -8.07
N PHE A 31 10.54 6.39 -7.00
CA PHE A 31 11.78 5.64 -6.94
C PHE A 31 11.60 4.14 -7.11
N ASP A 32 10.43 3.63 -6.76
CA ASP A 32 10.17 2.20 -6.71
C ASP A 32 9.27 1.71 -7.85
N SER A 33 8.99 2.56 -8.85
CA SER A 33 8.07 2.20 -9.92
C SER A 33 8.57 1.06 -10.80
N GLU A 34 9.88 0.84 -10.84
CA GLU A 34 10.48 -0.22 -11.64
C GLU A 34 10.58 -1.55 -10.89
N CYS A 35 10.30 -1.56 -9.59
CA CYS A 35 10.30 -2.78 -8.80
C CYS A 35 9.07 -3.62 -9.13
N THR A 36 9.13 -4.92 -8.81
CA THR A 36 7.93 -5.74 -8.83
C THR A 36 7.03 -5.34 -7.65
N ASP A 37 5.76 -5.74 -7.72
CA ASP A 37 4.83 -5.46 -6.61
C ASP A 37 5.36 -6.05 -5.30
N GLN A 38 5.91 -7.26 -5.35
CA GLN A 38 6.47 -7.92 -4.19
C GLN A 38 7.63 -7.13 -3.58
N GLU A 39 8.56 -6.70 -4.43
CA GLU A 39 9.70 -5.90 -3.99
C GLU A 39 9.23 -4.58 -3.39
N TYR A 40 8.25 -3.96 -4.01
CA TYR A 40 7.71 -2.70 -3.53
C TYR A 40 7.12 -2.86 -2.11
N MET A 41 6.36 -3.95 -1.90
CA MET A 41 5.76 -4.20 -0.60
C MET A 41 6.83 -4.37 0.49
N TYR A 42 7.89 -5.10 0.19
CA TYR A 42 9.00 -5.28 1.15
C TYR A 42 9.67 -3.94 1.46
N HIS A 43 9.96 -3.16 0.44
CA HIS A 43 10.60 -1.85 0.64
C HIS A 43 9.72 -0.93 1.45
N PHE A 44 8.44 -0.89 1.13
CA PHE A 44 7.49 -0.05 1.85
C PHE A 44 7.36 -0.48 3.30
N ALA A 45 7.20 -1.77 3.53
CA ALA A 45 7.01 -2.29 4.89
C ALA A 45 8.22 -1.99 5.76
N ASP A 46 9.41 -2.12 5.20
CA ASP A 46 10.66 -1.86 5.91
C ASP A 46 10.76 -0.39 6.32
N ARG A 47 10.50 0.51 5.36
CA ARG A 47 10.54 1.95 5.64
C ARG A 47 9.47 2.37 6.63
N TYR A 48 8.28 1.82 6.48
CA TYR A 48 7.16 2.16 7.36
C TYR A 48 7.42 1.70 8.78
N HIS A 49 8.02 0.52 8.94
CA HIS A 49 8.40 0.03 10.26
C HIS A 49 9.41 0.96 10.92
N ASP A 50 10.42 1.42 10.17
CA ASP A 50 11.43 2.34 10.70
C ASP A 50 10.83 3.67 11.13
N GLN A 51 9.82 4.16 10.40
CA GLN A 51 9.23 5.47 10.65
C GLN A 51 8.18 5.46 11.75
N SER A 52 7.39 4.40 11.82
CA SER A 52 6.22 4.37 12.69
C SER A 52 6.29 3.31 13.78
N GLY A 53 7.16 2.33 13.64
CA GLY A 53 7.23 1.18 14.53
C GLY A 53 6.16 0.13 14.26
N ASN A 54 5.28 0.37 13.29
CA ASN A 54 4.23 -0.59 12.93
C ASN A 54 4.76 -1.60 11.93
N THR A 55 4.32 -2.85 12.05
CA THR A 55 4.68 -3.91 11.13
C THR A 55 3.58 -4.12 10.11
N VAL A 56 3.94 -4.10 8.83
CA VAL A 56 3.03 -4.36 7.72
C VAL A 56 3.55 -5.61 7.00
N ARG A 57 2.67 -6.58 6.81
CA ARG A 57 3.07 -7.83 6.17
C ARG A 57 3.22 -7.62 4.67
N ALA A 58 4.24 -8.22 4.10
CA ALA A 58 4.52 -8.12 2.67
C ALA A 58 4.47 -9.46 1.96
N ASP A 59 3.85 -10.46 2.60
CA ASP A 59 3.74 -11.81 2.04
C ASP A 59 2.64 -11.92 1.01
N SER A 60 1.65 -11.03 1.05
CA SER A 60 0.61 -10.98 0.03
C SER A 60 0.04 -9.57 -0.05
N SER A 61 -0.53 -9.25 -1.21
CA SER A 61 -1.17 -7.95 -1.41
C SER A 61 -2.33 -7.74 -0.44
N GLU A 62 -3.07 -8.80 -0.17
CA GLU A 62 -4.24 -8.71 0.71
C GLU A 62 -3.83 -8.41 2.14
N HIS A 63 -2.80 -9.09 2.65
CA HIS A 63 -2.28 -8.81 3.98
C HIS A 63 -1.70 -7.41 4.07
N PHE A 64 -0.97 -7.02 3.03
CA PHE A 64 -0.37 -5.69 2.96
C PHE A 64 -1.45 -4.60 3.05
N LEU A 65 -2.50 -4.72 2.23
CA LEU A 65 -3.60 -3.77 2.22
C LEU A 65 -4.33 -3.74 3.57
N SER A 66 -4.62 -4.91 4.12
CA SER A 66 -5.31 -5.02 5.41
C SER A 66 -4.52 -4.35 6.53
N ASP A 67 -3.22 -4.59 6.56
CA ASP A 67 -2.37 -4.00 7.60
C ASP A 67 -2.26 -2.49 7.46
N LEU A 68 -2.22 -1.97 6.24
CA LEU A 68 -2.22 -0.53 6.00
C LEU A 68 -3.52 0.11 6.49
N LEU A 69 -4.65 -0.57 6.27
CA LEU A 69 -5.94 -0.08 6.77
C LEU A 69 -5.96 -0.06 8.29
N GLN A 70 -5.47 -1.12 8.93
CA GLN A 70 -5.43 -1.20 10.38
C GLN A 70 -4.49 -0.18 11.01
N ALA A 71 -3.39 0.11 10.32
CA ALA A 71 -2.42 1.09 10.80
C ALA A 71 -2.89 2.52 10.61
N GLY A 72 -3.94 2.74 9.80
CA GLY A 72 -4.45 4.07 9.54
C GLY A 72 -3.70 4.82 8.45
N PHE A 73 -2.78 4.16 7.75
CA PHE A 73 -2.06 4.79 6.65
C PHE A 73 -2.99 5.09 5.47
N ILE A 74 -3.97 4.23 5.25
CA ILE A 74 -4.99 4.44 4.23
C ILE A 74 -6.37 4.28 4.86
N SER A 75 -7.37 4.86 4.22
CA SER A 75 -8.76 4.74 4.63
C SER A 75 -9.62 4.42 3.42
N GLU A 76 -10.54 3.49 3.58
CA GLU A 76 -11.49 3.15 2.53
C GLU A 76 -12.65 4.13 2.58
N ILE A 77 -12.94 4.78 1.46
CA ILE A 77 -13.98 5.81 1.39
C ILE A 77 -15.18 5.36 0.57
N ASP A 78 -15.19 4.13 0.09
CA ASP A 78 -16.32 3.56 -0.65
C ASP A 78 -17.04 2.54 0.19
#